data_55a0aab81360c0a318e81494903c3ec9
#
_entry.id   55a0aab81360c0a318e81494903c3ec9
#
_cell.length_a   1.000
_cell.length_b   1.000
_cell.length_c   1.000
_cell.angle_alpha   90.00
_cell.angle_beta   90.00
_cell.angle_gamma   90.00
#
_symmetry.space_group_name_H-M   'P 1'
#
loop_
_entity.id
_entity.type
_entity.pdbx_description
1 polymer ?
#
loop_
_entity_poly.entity_id
_entity_poly.type
_entity_poly.pdbx_seq_one_letter_code
_entity_poly.pdbx_strand_id
1 'polypeptide(L)'
;VKLNKRYLGAVILAPIIIFLLLGGVYLEGLIIILSLLGLYEFYNALKAKEFKPISIIGYFLIIFYYLSENNFSTIMYAVVFLTFIMLMVPVVNRKYTFLDVGVTILGFLYVGMLFSFIHLVNIKEHGQYLVWLIFVGSWITDTAAYYSGKLFGKHKLCPEVSPKKTLEGSIGGAVGATIVCGLYGLVLNLGFNIYIMPIYNFFIIGALCGIFSQFGDLVASSVKRYVGIKDYSNLIPGHGGILDRFDSILFSGLIVFYYLTFIVR
;
A
#
# COMPACT_ATOMS: atom_id res chain seq x y z
N VAL A 1 7.18 32.59 -12.76
CA VAL A 1 7.78 31.59 -11.84
C VAL A 1 7.32 30.22 -12.32
N LYS A 2 8.20 29.43 -13.00
CA LYS A 2 7.90 28.04 -13.33
C LYS A 2 7.86 27.25 -12.01
N LEU A 3 6.66 26.97 -11.48
CA LEU A 3 6.51 26.06 -10.35
C LEU A 3 7.19 24.73 -10.71
N ASN A 4 8.15 24.34 -9.90
CA ASN A 4 8.83 23.07 -10.07
C ASN A 4 7.77 21.95 -9.90
N LYS A 5 7.62 21.07 -10.88
CA LYS A 5 6.61 19.98 -10.87
C LYS A 5 6.62 19.16 -9.58
N ARG A 6 7.77 19.08 -8.89
CA ARG A 6 7.91 18.42 -7.61
C ARG A 6 7.15 19.11 -6.46
N TYR A 7 7.18 20.46 -6.40
CA TYR A 7 6.40 21.18 -5.38
C TYR A 7 4.89 20.99 -5.59
N LEU A 8 4.45 21.01 -6.84
CA LEU A 8 3.03 20.76 -7.17
C LEU A 8 2.58 19.35 -6.70
N GLY A 9 3.39 18.33 -6.94
CA GLY A 9 3.10 16.97 -6.47
C GLY A 9 3.06 16.87 -4.92
N ALA A 10 3.96 17.55 -4.21
CA ALA A 10 3.95 17.59 -2.75
C ALA A 10 2.66 18.26 -2.21
N VAL A 11 2.20 19.35 -2.85
CA VAL A 11 0.93 20.03 -2.49
C VAL A 11 -0.27 19.11 -2.70
N ILE A 12 -0.27 18.26 -3.75
CA ILE A 12 -1.35 17.30 -4.01
C ILE A 12 -1.38 16.19 -2.94
N LEU A 13 -0.23 15.81 -2.40
CA LEU A 13 -0.12 14.77 -1.36
C LEU A 13 -0.37 15.31 0.06
N ALA A 14 -0.15 16.60 0.30
CA ALA A 14 -0.33 17.23 1.61
C ALA A 14 -1.73 17.02 2.23
N PRO A 15 -2.85 17.09 1.47
CA PRO A 15 -4.18 16.82 2.00
C PRO A 15 -4.34 15.43 2.63
N ILE A 16 -3.56 14.43 2.22
CA ILE A 16 -3.60 13.08 2.80
C ILE A 16 -3.37 13.13 4.32
N ILE A 17 -2.44 13.98 4.77
CA ILE A 17 -2.17 14.18 6.20
C ILE A 17 -3.39 14.72 6.94
N ILE A 18 -4.14 15.64 6.32
CA ILE A 18 -5.37 16.21 6.90
C ILE A 18 -6.42 15.10 7.08
N PHE A 19 -6.62 14.25 6.08
CA PHE A 19 -7.57 13.15 6.17
C PHE A 19 -7.13 12.08 7.19
N LEU A 20 -5.84 11.86 7.36
CA LEU A 20 -5.30 10.98 8.41
C LEU A 20 -5.57 11.53 9.81
N LEU A 21 -5.50 12.86 9.99
CA LEU A 21 -5.82 13.51 11.26
C LEU A 21 -7.31 13.53 11.54
N LEU A 22 -8.16 13.72 10.52
CA LEU A 22 -9.61 13.68 10.65
C LEU A 22 -10.13 12.27 10.94
N GLY A 23 -9.54 11.25 10.32
CA GLY A 23 -9.92 9.85 10.50
C GLY A 23 -11.34 9.51 10.05
N GLY A 24 -11.86 8.37 10.53
CA GLY A 24 -13.25 7.94 10.34
C GLY A 24 -13.71 7.99 8.89
N VAL A 25 -14.92 8.49 8.66
CA VAL A 25 -15.57 8.56 7.34
C VAL A 25 -14.78 9.40 6.33
N TYR A 26 -14.08 10.44 6.78
CA TYR A 26 -13.25 11.28 5.89
C TYR A 26 -12.06 10.49 5.33
N LEU A 27 -11.38 9.74 6.21
CA LEU A 27 -10.29 8.87 5.78
C LEU A 27 -10.80 7.74 4.89
N GLU A 28 -11.95 7.14 5.24
CA GLU A 28 -12.57 6.09 4.42
C GLU A 28 -12.85 6.59 3.01
N GLY A 29 -13.49 7.76 2.86
CA GLY A 29 -13.77 8.37 1.56
C GLY A 29 -12.50 8.60 0.74
N LEU A 30 -11.42 9.10 1.38
CA LEU A 30 -10.12 9.23 0.72
C LEU A 30 -9.59 7.87 0.26
N ILE A 31 -9.61 6.85 1.11
CA ILE A 31 -9.10 5.52 0.80
C ILE A 31 -9.89 4.88 -0.35
N ILE A 32 -11.21 5.06 -0.42
CA ILE A 32 -12.02 4.61 -1.56
C ILE A 32 -11.51 5.26 -2.86
N ILE A 33 -11.31 6.56 -2.86
CA ILE A 33 -10.80 7.30 -4.04
C ILE A 33 -9.42 6.79 -4.43
N LEU A 34 -8.50 6.64 -3.48
CA LEU A 34 -7.14 6.14 -3.74
C LEU A 34 -7.16 4.70 -4.26
N SER A 35 -8.04 3.84 -3.73
CA SER A 35 -8.24 2.46 -4.20
C SER A 35 -8.72 2.41 -5.65
N LEU A 36 -9.69 3.24 -6.01
CA LEU A 36 -10.23 3.30 -7.37
C LEU A 36 -9.19 3.85 -8.37
N LEU A 37 -8.48 4.91 -8.00
CA LEU A 37 -7.41 5.48 -8.82
C LEU A 37 -6.23 4.51 -8.97
N GLY A 38 -5.80 3.89 -7.89
CA GLY A 38 -4.74 2.88 -7.91
C GLY A 38 -5.14 1.66 -8.76
N LEU A 39 -6.39 1.19 -8.67
CA LEU A 39 -6.88 0.11 -9.49
C LEU A 39 -6.91 0.49 -10.98
N TYR A 40 -7.30 1.72 -11.28
CA TYR A 40 -7.24 2.25 -12.65
C TYR A 40 -5.81 2.22 -13.19
N GLU A 41 -4.83 2.68 -12.40
CA GLU A 41 -3.41 2.66 -12.78
C GLU A 41 -2.91 1.23 -13.01
N PHE A 42 -3.23 0.31 -12.09
CA PHE A 42 -2.84 -1.10 -12.19
C PHE A 42 -3.38 -1.76 -13.46
N TYR A 43 -4.69 -1.61 -13.73
CA TYR A 43 -5.30 -2.21 -14.91
C TYR A 43 -4.77 -1.58 -16.20
N ASN A 44 -4.53 -0.27 -16.24
CA ASN A 44 -3.96 0.37 -17.42
C ASN A 44 -2.52 -0.07 -17.69
N ALA A 45 -1.72 -0.26 -16.63
CA ALA A 45 -0.37 -0.78 -16.77
C ALA A 45 -0.36 -2.18 -17.43
N LEU A 46 -1.27 -3.06 -17.02
CA LEU A 46 -1.37 -4.41 -17.55
C LEU A 46 -1.80 -4.47 -19.01
N LYS A 47 -2.53 -3.46 -19.52
CA LYS A 47 -2.87 -3.36 -20.95
C LYS A 47 -1.65 -3.27 -21.86
N ALA A 48 -0.51 -2.81 -21.36
CA ALA A 48 0.75 -2.78 -22.12
C ALA A 48 1.25 -4.19 -22.49
N LYS A 49 0.77 -5.23 -21.79
CA LYS A 49 1.02 -6.65 -22.10
C LYS A 49 -0.21 -7.37 -22.63
N GLU A 50 -1.10 -6.63 -23.25
CA GLU A 50 -2.33 -7.12 -23.91
C GLU A 50 -3.36 -7.76 -22.96
N PHE A 51 -3.15 -7.70 -21.63
CA PHE A 51 -4.18 -8.09 -20.70
C PHE A 51 -5.41 -7.19 -20.82
N LYS A 52 -6.58 -7.79 -20.68
CA LYS A 52 -7.89 -7.11 -20.75
C LYS A 52 -8.66 -7.30 -19.44
N PRO A 53 -8.22 -6.67 -18.33
CA PRO A 53 -8.94 -6.81 -17.08
C PRO A 53 -10.42 -6.44 -17.24
N ILE A 54 -11.32 -7.20 -16.62
CA ILE A 54 -12.75 -6.89 -16.58
C ILE A 54 -12.97 -5.78 -15.53
N SER A 55 -12.47 -4.59 -15.86
CA SER A 55 -12.29 -3.47 -14.93
C SER A 55 -13.58 -3.10 -14.20
N ILE A 56 -14.74 -3.18 -14.85
CA ILE A 56 -16.05 -2.88 -14.23
C ILE A 56 -16.29 -3.74 -12.99
N ILE A 57 -15.96 -5.04 -13.06
CA ILE A 57 -16.14 -5.95 -11.93
C ILE A 57 -15.14 -5.62 -10.81
N GLY A 58 -13.89 -5.28 -11.16
CA GLY A 58 -12.91 -4.85 -10.16
C GLY A 58 -13.33 -3.59 -9.40
N TYR A 59 -13.85 -2.58 -10.09
CA TYR A 59 -14.41 -1.38 -9.44
C TYR A 59 -15.65 -1.69 -8.60
N PHE A 60 -16.54 -2.53 -9.14
CA PHE A 60 -17.72 -2.98 -8.39
C PHE A 60 -17.34 -3.67 -7.08
N LEU A 61 -16.34 -4.57 -7.11
CA LEU A 61 -15.86 -5.26 -5.92
C LEU A 61 -15.33 -4.28 -4.85
N ILE A 62 -14.60 -3.21 -5.26
CA ILE A 62 -14.14 -2.19 -4.30
C ILE A 62 -15.34 -1.48 -3.67
N ILE A 63 -16.26 -0.97 -4.47
CA ILE A 63 -17.42 -0.23 -3.98
C ILE A 63 -18.28 -1.15 -3.09
N PHE A 64 -18.54 -2.38 -3.53
CA PHE A 64 -19.32 -3.34 -2.77
C PHE A 64 -18.67 -3.70 -1.42
N TYR A 65 -17.31 -3.81 -1.40
CA TYR A 65 -16.57 -4.08 -0.18
C TYR A 65 -16.80 -2.99 0.88
N TYR A 66 -16.69 -1.72 0.50
CA TYR A 66 -16.93 -0.62 1.43
C TYR A 66 -18.40 -0.48 1.82
N LEU A 67 -19.34 -0.69 0.90
CA LEU A 67 -20.79 -0.69 1.19
C LEU A 67 -21.21 -1.84 2.11
N SER A 68 -20.48 -2.95 2.12
CA SER A 68 -20.71 -4.07 3.03
C SER A 68 -20.06 -3.88 4.41
N GLU A 69 -19.72 -2.65 4.78
CA GLU A 69 -19.06 -2.31 6.06
C GLU A 69 -17.79 -3.14 6.31
N ASN A 70 -17.03 -3.40 5.24
CA ASN A 70 -15.81 -4.23 5.26
C ASN A 70 -16.03 -5.66 5.79
N ASN A 71 -17.25 -6.21 5.65
CA ASN A 71 -17.56 -7.57 6.09
C ASN A 71 -16.84 -8.60 5.22
N PHE A 72 -15.83 -9.24 5.82
CA PHE A 72 -14.96 -10.18 5.09
C PHE A 72 -15.72 -11.37 4.50
N SER A 73 -16.70 -11.93 5.20
CA SER A 73 -17.47 -13.06 4.70
C SER A 73 -18.31 -12.68 3.48
N THR A 74 -18.99 -11.54 3.55
CA THR A 74 -19.82 -11.02 2.45
C THR A 74 -18.97 -10.76 1.20
N ILE A 75 -17.80 -10.13 1.35
CA ILE A 75 -16.93 -9.88 0.21
C ILE A 75 -16.35 -11.17 -0.36
N MET A 76 -16.02 -12.15 0.46
CA MET A 76 -15.51 -13.43 0.00
C MET A 76 -16.55 -14.15 -0.87
N TYR A 77 -17.82 -14.17 -0.47
CA TYR A 77 -18.89 -14.73 -1.31
C TYR A 77 -19.04 -13.97 -2.64
N ALA A 78 -18.96 -12.64 -2.61
CA ALA A 78 -19.05 -11.84 -3.83
C ALA A 78 -17.85 -12.10 -4.76
N VAL A 79 -16.63 -12.18 -4.23
CA VAL A 79 -15.42 -12.49 -5.00
C VAL A 79 -15.54 -13.86 -5.67
N VAL A 80 -15.95 -14.90 -4.93
CA VAL A 80 -16.12 -16.26 -5.48
C VAL A 80 -17.19 -16.25 -6.57
N PHE A 81 -18.35 -15.67 -6.30
CA PHE A 81 -19.47 -15.63 -7.25
C PHE A 81 -19.11 -14.86 -8.54
N LEU A 82 -18.52 -13.68 -8.41
CA LEU A 82 -18.13 -12.88 -9.56
C LEU A 82 -16.96 -13.49 -10.32
N THR A 83 -16.02 -14.15 -9.65
CA THR A 83 -14.97 -14.93 -10.32
C THR A 83 -15.57 -16.03 -11.18
N PHE A 84 -16.56 -16.76 -10.65
CA PHE A 84 -17.26 -17.79 -11.41
C PHE A 84 -17.96 -17.21 -12.66
N ILE A 85 -18.66 -16.09 -12.52
CA ILE A 85 -19.28 -15.40 -13.68
C ILE A 85 -18.21 -14.93 -14.67
N MET A 86 -17.11 -14.33 -14.18
CA MET A 86 -16.03 -13.86 -15.07
C MET A 86 -15.38 -14.99 -15.85
N LEU A 87 -15.27 -16.20 -15.29
CA LEU A 87 -14.74 -17.37 -16.00
C LEU A 87 -15.63 -17.83 -17.16
N MET A 88 -16.89 -17.43 -17.20
CA MET A 88 -17.77 -17.69 -18.36
C MET A 88 -17.50 -16.72 -19.52
N VAL A 89 -16.95 -15.54 -19.24
CA VAL A 89 -16.71 -14.50 -20.25
C VAL A 89 -15.80 -14.99 -21.39
N PRO A 90 -14.64 -15.65 -21.14
CA PRO A 90 -13.79 -16.19 -22.22
C PRO A 90 -14.47 -17.26 -23.08
N VAL A 91 -15.46 -17.97 -22.54
CA VAL A 91 -16.22 -18.98 -23.28
C VAL A 91 -17.11 -18.32 -24.33
N VAL A 92 -17.78 -17.23 -23.95
CA VAL A 92 -18.70 -16.48 -24.83
C VAL A 92 -17.95 -15.51 -25.73
N ASN A 93 -16.90 -14.88 -25.22
CA ASN A 93 -16.14 -13.88 -25.95
C ASN A 93 -14.63 -14.18 -25.89
N ARG A 94 -14.12 -14.77 -26.96
CA ARG A 94 -12.71 -15.19 -27.11
C ARG A 94 -11.69 -14.02 -27.12
N LYS A 95 -12.15 -12.77 -27.02
CA LYS A 95 -11.26 -11.62 -26.81
C LYS A 95 -10.67 -11.58 -25.39
N TYR A 96 -11.29 -12.29 -24.46
CA TYR A 96 -10.86 -12.43 -23.08
C TYR A 96 -10.27 -13.82 -22.83
N THR A 97 -9.36 -13.90 -21.86
CA THR A 97 -8.72 -15.13 -21.41
C THR A 97 -8.97 -15.33 -19.92
N PHE A 98 -8.70 -16.53 -19.41
CA PHE A 98 -8.76 -16.77 -17.95
C PHE A 98 -7.72 -15.95 -17.18
N LEU A 99 -6.61 -15.53 -17.85
CA LEU A 99 -5.62 -14.64 -17.26
C LEU A 99 -6.20 -13.25 -17.02
N ASP A 100 -7.09 -12.76 -17.87
CA ASP A 100 -7.77 -11.48 -17.68
C ASP A 100 -8.67 -11.48 -16.45
N VAL A 101 -9.29 -12.63 -16.15
CA VAL A 101 -10.00 -12.84 -14.88
C VAL A 101 -9.03 -12.82 -13.71
N GLY A 102 -7.91 -13.55 -13.81
CA GLY A 102 -6.88 -13.59 -12.78
C GLY A 102 -6.34 -12.22 -12.44
N VAL A 103 -5.97 -11.40 -13.44
CA VAL A 103 -5.47 -10.04 -13.21
C VAL A 103 -6.55 -9.08 -12.68
N THR A 104 -7.83 -9.33 -13.01
CA THR A 104 -8.95 -8.55 -12.45
C THR A 104 -9.06 -8.76 -10.94
N ILE A 105 -9.05 -10.02 -10.51
CA ILE A 105 -9.09 -10.36 -9.07
C ILE A 105 -7.81 -9.91 -8.36
N LEU A 106 -6.65 -10.14 -8.97
CA LEU A 106 -5.37 -9.67 -8.40
C LEU A 106 -5.38 -8.17 -8.16
N GLY A 107 -5.91 -7.37 -9.11
CA GLY A 107 -6.03 -5.93 -8.93
C GLY A 107 -6.92 -5.55 -7.76
N PHE A 108 -8.07 -6.20 -7.61
CA PHE A 108 -8.93 -6.00 -6.44
C PHE A 108 -8.22 -6.35 -5.12
N LEU A 109 -7.56 -7.50 -5.03
CA LEU A 109 -6.86 -7.94 -3.82
C LEU A 109 -5.63 -7.08 -3.53
N TYR A 110 -4.79 -6.85 -4.53
CA TYR A 110 -3.52 -6.13 -4.37
C TYR A 110 -3.70 -4.63 -4.16
N VAL A 111 -4.69 -4.02 -4.82
CA VAL A 111 -4.91 -2.57 -4.71
C VAL A 111 -6.08 -2.29 -3.78
N GLY A 112 -7.28 -2.76 -4.12
CA GLY A 112 -8.50 -2.44 -3.39
C GLY A 112 -8.45 -2.84 -1.92
N MET A 113 -8.14 -4.10 -1.64
CA MET A 113 -8.09 -4.59 -0.26
C MET A 113 -6.87 -4.06 0.52
N LEU A 114 -5.69 -3.93 -0.11
CA LEU A 114 -4.53 -3.43 0.63
C LEU A 114 -4.71 -1.98 1.08
N PHE A 115 -5.33 -1.13 0.28
CA PHE A 115 -5.67 0.23 0.70
C PHE A 115 -6.62 0.25 1.91
N SER A 116 -7.57 -0.68 1.98
CA SER A 116 -8.56 -0.71 3.07
C SER A 116 -7.94 -0.92 4.44
N PHE A 117 -6.78 -1.59 4.53
CA PHE A 117 -6.12 -1.80 5.82
C PHE A 117 -5.70 -0.51 6.52
N ILE A 118 -5.48 0.60 5.78
CA ILE A 118 -5.22 1.90 6.37
C ILE A 118 -6.46 2.38 7.16
N HIS A 119 -7.64 2.28 6.56
CA HIS A 119 -8.90 2.61 7.24
C HIS A 119 -9.21 1.63 8.38
N LEU A 120 -9.04 0.33 8.15
CA LEU A 120 -9.28 -0.71 9.16
C LEU A 120 -8.37 -0.56 10.40
N VAL A 121 -7.17 -0.06 10.26
CA VAL A 121 -6.32 0.31 11.40
C VAL A 121 -6.84 1.55 12.09
N ASN A 122 -7.31 2.55 11.33
CA ASN A 122 -7.80 3.81 11.89
C ASN A 122 -9.08 3.64 12.75
N ILE A 123 -9.96 2.70 12.40
CA ILE A 123 -11.20 2.45 13.17
C ILE A 123 -11.01 1.57 14.41
N LYS A 124 -9.80 1.02 14.64
CA LYS A 124 -9.49 0.30 15.88
C LYS A 124 -9.43 1.26 17.07
N GLU A 125 -9.52 0.69 18.27
CA GLU A 125 -9.24 1.43 19.50
C GLU A 125 -7.87 2.11 19.38
N HIS A 126 -7.79 3.38 19.74
CA HIS A 126 -6.61 4.24 19.52
C HIS A 126 -6.12 4.32 18.05
N GLY A 127 -6.95 3.97 17.08
CA GLY A 127 -6.60 3.91 15.65
C GLY A 127 -6.07 5.22 15.08
N GLN A 128 -6.50 6.37 15.61
CA GLN A 128 -5.97 7.69 15.26
C GLN A 128 -4.45 7.82 15.50
N TYR A 129 -3.89 7.09 16.45
CA TYR A 129 -2.45 7.03 16.71
C TYR A 129 -1.81 5.84 15.97
N LEU A 130 -2.50 4.70 15.91
CA LEU A 130 -1.95 3.48 15.32
C LEU A 130 -1.76 3.57 13.81
N VAL A 131 -2.62 4.32 13.11
CA VAL A 131 -2.51 4.52 11.66
C VAL A 131 -1.18 5.18 11.27
N TRP A 132 -0.59 5.99 12.14
CA TRP A 132 0.70 6.62 11.88
C TRP A 132 1.87 5.62 11.83
N LEU A 133 1.75 4.45 12.48
CA LEU A 133 2.78 3.41 12.39
C LEU A 133 2.95 2.90 10.97
N ILE A 134 1.87 2.88 10.17
CA ILE A 134 1.92 2.50 8.75
C ILE A 134 2.82 3.47 7.97
N PHE A 135 2.57 4.77 8.13
CA PHE A 135 3.28 5.82 7.38
C PHE A 135 4.70 6.02 7.90
N VAL A 136 4.86 6.14 9.21
CA VAL A 136 6.17 6.30 9.85
C VAL A 136 7.06 5.10 9.53
N GLY A 137 6.53 3.87 9.70
CA GLY A 137 7.25 2.64 9.39
C GLY A 137 7.74 2.62 7.94
N SER A 138 6.86 2.95 6.99
CA SER A 138 7.21 2.96 5.56
C SER A 138 8.18 4.09 5.20
N TRP A 139 7.89 5.35 5.56
CA TRP A 139 8.71 6.50 5.19
C TRP A 139 10.10 6.47 5.80
N ILE A 140 10.21 6.02 7.05
CA ILE A 140 11.50 5.88 7.72
C ILE A 140 12.30 4.73 7.09
N THR A 141 11.64 3.63 6.72
CA THR A 141 12.30 2.54 5.99
C THR A 141 12.94 3.06 4.70
N ASP A 142 12.18 3.78 3.87
CA ASP A 142 12.69 4.29 2.59
C ASP A 142 13.84 5.28 2.80
N THR A 143 13.68 6.19 3.77
CA THR A 143 14.70 7.21 4.08
C THR A 143 15.97 6.58 4.63
N ALA A 144 15.85 5.71 5.64
CA ALA A 144 17.00 5.05 6.25
C ALA A 144 17.69 4.09 5.28
N ALA A 145 16.91 3.37 4.44
CA ALA A 145 17.45 2.50 3.40
C ALA A 145 18.23 3.29 2.34
N TYR A 146 17.74 4.46 1.95
CA TYR A 146 18.45 5.33 1.01
C TYR A 146 19.80 5.79 1.57
N TYR A 147 19.83 6.31 2.80
CA TYR A 147 21.08 6.83 3.39
C TYR A 147 22.06 5.72 3.72
N SER A 148 21.61 4.61 4.33
CA SER A 148 22.49 3.46 4.62
C SER A 148 23.03 2.83 3.34
N GLY A 149 22.17 2.67 2.33
CA GLY A 149 22.58 2.14 1.03
C GLY A 149 23.57 3.06 0.30
N LYS A 150 23.46 4.39 0.46
CA LYS A 150 24.39 5.36 -0.10
C LYS A 150 25.74 5.35 0.61
N LEU A 151 25.76 5.19 1.94
CA LEU A 151 26.97 5.24 2.75
C LEU A 151 27.71 3.91 2.81
N PHE A 152 26.98 2.80 2.91
CA PHE A 152 27.53 1.47 3.20
C PHE A 152 27.26 0.44 2.11
N GLY A 153 26.41 0.75 1.10
CA GLY A 153 25.94 -0.21 0.11
C GLY A 153 27.04 -0.77 -0.76
N LYS A 154 27.25 -2.08 -0.69
CA LYS A 154 28.20 -2.85 -1.49
C LYS A 154 27.50 -3.94 -2.29
N HIS A 155 26.50 -4.60 -1.70
CA HIS A 155 25.82 -5.75 -2.30
C HIS A 155 24.43 -5.33 -2.81
N LYS A 156 24.14 -5.66 -4.07
CA LYS A 156 22.83 -5.38 -4.67
C LYS A 156 21.78 -6.33 -4.09
N LEU A 157 20.58 -5.78 -3.76
CA LEU A 157 19.49 -6.56 -3.20
C LEU A 157 18.72 -7.33 -4.28
N CYS A 158 18.28 -6.64 -5.34
CA CYS A 158 17.49 -7.23 -6.41
C CYS A 158 17.77 -6.48 -7.74
N PRO A 159 18.91 -6.77 -8.43
CA PRO A 159 19.39 -6.00 -9.57
C PRO A 159 18.39 -5.91 -10.73
N GLU A 160 17.67 -7.00 -11.01
CA GLU A 160 16.74 -7.10 -12.14
C GLU A 160 15.48 -6.25 -11.95
N VAL A 161 15.02 -6.10 -10.70
CA VAL A 161 13.79 -5.36 -10.35
C VAL A 161 14.13 -3.91 -10.00
N SER A 162 15.10 -3.72 -9.10
CA SER A 162 15.51 -2.41 -8.59
C SER A 162 17.03 -2.32 -8.44
N PRO A 163 17.77 -1.90 -9.49
CA PRO A 163 19.23 -1.93 -9.53
C PRO A 163 19.90 -0.97 -8.52
N LYS A 164 19.18 -0.07 -7.92
CA LYS A 164 19.71 0.89 -6.94
C LYS A 164 19.66 0.38 -5.50
N LYS A 165 18.78 -0.57 -5.18
CA LYS A 165 18.64 -1.11 -3.81
C LYS A 165 19.83 -2.00 -3.44
N THR A 166 20.26 -1.87 -2.18
CA THR A 166 21.38 -2.63 -1.61
C THR A 166 20.93 -3.39 -0.36
N LEU A 167 21.63 -4.49 -0.04
CA LEU A 167 21.36 -5.29 1.15
C LEU A 167 21.57 -4.48 2.44
N GLU A 168 22.67 -3.71 2.49
CA GLU A 168 23.02 -2.86 3.62
C GLU A 168 21.98 -1.75 3.80
N GLY A 169 21.48 -1.22 2.68
CA GLY A 169 20.35 -0.28 2.70
C GLY A 169 19.09 -0.91 3.27
N SER A 170 18.78 -2.16 2.86
CA SER A 170 17.61 -2.89 3.35
C SER A 170 17.67 -3.11 4.87
N ILE A 171 18.82 -3.53 5.39
CA ILE A 171 19.03 -3.71 6.82
C ILE A 171 18.90 -2.36 7.55
N GLY A 172 19.55 -1.31 7.04
CA GLY A 172 19.47 0.03 7.62
C GLY A 172 18.04 0.59 7.64
N GLY A 173 17.25 0.31 6.60
CA GLY A 173 15.83 0.64 6.56
C GLY A 173 15.02 -0.05 7.67
N ALA A 174 15.20 -1.36 7.82
CA ALA A 174 14.52 -2.15 8.85
C ALA A 174 14.90 -1.68 10.27
N VAL A 175 16.19 -1.46 10.53
CA VAL A 175 16.68 -0.96 11.83
C VAL A 175 16.13 0.45 12.11
N GLY A 176 16.18 1.35 11.12
CA GLY A 176 15.65 2.70 11.25
C GLY A 176 14.16 2.73 11.60
N ALA A 177 13.33 1.95 10.87
CA ALA A 177 11.92 1.83 11.17
C ALA A 177 11.66 1.25 12.56
N THR A 178 12.42 0.23 12.96
CA THR A 178 12.33 -0.38 14.30
C THR A 178 12.53 0.68 15.39
N ILE A 179 13.62 1.45 15.30
CA ILE A 179 13.96 2.47 16.30
C ILE A 179 12.91 3.58 16.32
N VAL A 180 12.52 4.12 15.17
CA VAL A 180 11.61 5.29 15.12
C VAL A 180 10.19 4.91 15.54
N CYS A 181 9.67 3.74 15.14
CA CYS A 181 8.38 3.26 15.63
C CYS A 181 8.42 2.98 17.14
N GLY A 182 9.52 2.42 17.66
CA GLY A 182 9.71 2.24 19.09
C GLY A 182 9.72 3.56 19.85
N LEU A 183 10.45 4.57 19.35
CA LEU A 183 10.47 5.93 19.92
C LEU A 183 9.08 6.58 19.86
N TYR A 184 8.34 6.38 18.78
CA TYR A 184 6.95 6.84 18.66
C TYR A 184 6.08 6.27 19.78
N GLY A 185 6.19 4.95 20.06
CA GLY A 185 5.49 4.30 21.17
C GLY A 185 5.92 4.85 22.55
N LEU A 186 7.21 5.14 22.74
CA LEU A 186 7.70 5.78 23.97
C LEU A 186 7.10 7.16 24.17
N VAL A 187 7.05 7.98 23.12
CA VAL A 187 6.47 9.33 23.17
C VAL A 187 4.98 9.26 23.52
N LEU A 188 4.21 8.32 22.95
CA LEU A 188 2.81 8.14 23.27
C LEU A 188 2.62 7.70 24.73
N ASN A 189 3.30 6.65 25.15
CA ASN A 189 3.07 6.04 26.46
C ASN A 189 3.62 6.90 27.61
N LEU A 190 4.81 7.49 27.46
CA LEU A 190 5.48 8.25 28.52
C LEU A 190 5.33 9.77 28.37
N GLY A 191 5.30 10.28 27.15
CA GLY A 191 5.20 11.73 26.89
C GLY A 191 3.78 12.25 27.00
N PHE A 192 2.82 11.56 26.40
CA PHE A 192 1.41 11.96 26.40
C PHE A 192 0.56 11.17 27.41
N ASN A 193 1.13 10.20 28.13
CA ASN A 193 0.41 9.28 29.02
C ASN A 193 -0.74 8.53 28.32
N ILE A 194 -0.59 8.24 27.04
CA ILE A 194 -1.55 7.48 26.24
C ILE A 194 -1.03 6.05 26.14
N TYR A 195 -1.49 5.17 27.03
CA TYR A 195 -1.13 3.77 26.99
C TYR A 195 -2.01 3.05 25.95
N ILE A 196 -1.39 2.56 24.88
CA ILE A 196 -2.06 1.82 23.80
C ILE A 196 -1.72 0.33 23.92
N MET A 197 -0.43 0.02 24.03
CA MET A 197 0.10 -1.34 24.14
C MET A 197 1.52 -1.32 24.72
N PRO A 198 2.05 -2.46 25.18
CA PRO A 198 3.45 -2.56 25.61
C PRO A 198 4.43 -2.05 24.55
N ILE A 199 5.45 -1.33 25.01
CA ILE A 199 6.42 -0.61 24.14
C ILE A 199 7.10 -1.55 23.14
N TYR A 200 7.40 -2.79 23.53
CA TYR A 200 8.06 -3.76 22.64
C TYR A 200 7.25 -4.05 21.36
N ASN A 201 5.91 -3.92 21.40
CA ASN A 201 5.06 -4.10 20.21
C ASN A 201 5.32 -3.02 19.15
N PHE A 202 5.59 -1.78 19.56
CA PHE A 202 5.96 -0.72 18.62
C PHE A 202 7.29 -1.02 17.91
N PHE A 203 8.27 -1.57 18.63
CA PHE A 203 9.53 -2.01 18.02
C PHE A 203 9.31 -3.15 17.02
N ILE A 204 8.50 -4.15 17.41
CA ILE A 204 8.20 -5.29 16.52
C ILE A 204 7.44 -4.82 15.28
N ILE A 205 6.42 -3.97 15.41
CA ILE A 205 5.69 -3.39 14.28
C ILE A 205 6.66 -2.63 13.37
N GLY A 206 7.56 -1.82 13.93
CA GLY A 206 8.57 -1.10 13.18
C GLY A 206 9.50 -2.03 12.39
N ALA A 207 9.97 -3.13 13.01
CA ALA A 207 10.79 -4.14 12.34
C ALA A 207 10.03 -4.81 11.18
N LEU A 208 8.79 -5.20 11.41
CA LEU A 208 7.95 -5.83 10.40
C LEU A 208 7.63 -4.85 9.25
N CYS A 209 7.24 -3.61 9.56
CA CYS A 209 7.07 -2.57 8.53
C CYS A 209 8.37 -2.36 7.75
N GLY A 210 9.51 -2.31 8.43
CA GLY A 210 10.83 -2.17 7.83
C GLY A 210 11.19 -3.26 6.83
N ILE A 211 10.70 -4.47 7.02
CA ILE A 211 10.89 -5.59 6.10
C ILE A 211 9.84 -5.55 4.99
N PHE A 212 8.55 -5.55 5.37
CA PHE A 212 7.46 -5.76 4.41
C PHE A 212 7.17 -4.56 3.52
N SER A 213 7.41 -3.32 3.96
CA SER A 213 7.32 -2.13 3.09
C SER A 213 8.28 -2.22 1.89
N GLN A 214 9.48 -2.74 2.12
CA GLN A 214 10.46 -2.94 1.03
C GLN A 214 9.99 -3.98 0.01
N PHE A 215 9.31 -5.05 0.48
CA PHE A 215 8.67 -6.01 -0.42
C PHE A 215 7.55 -5.35 -1.23
N GLY A 216 6.78 -4.42 -0.63
CA GLY A 216 5.74 -3.68 -1.34
C GLY A 216 6.28 -2.90 -2.54
N ASP A 217 7.34 -2.10 -2.34
CA ASP A 217 8.01 -1.40 -3.44
C ASP A 217 8.64 -2.37 -4.46
N LEU A 218 9.23 -3.49 -4.02
CA LEU A 218 9.78 -4.48 -4.94
C LEU A 218 8.69 -5.17 -5.76
N VAL A 219 7.54 -5.50 -5.18
CA VAL A 219 6.38 -6.06 -5.90
C VAL A 219 5.87 -5.08 -6.95
N ALA A 220 5.63 -3.83 -6.58
CA ALA A 220 5.21 -2.79 -7.52
C ALA A 220 6.27 -2.60 -8.62
N SER A 221 7.54 -2.56 -8.27
CA SER A 221 8.65 -2.46 -9.22
C SER A 221 8.71 -3.67 -10.16
N SER A 222 8.49 -4.88 -9.65
CA SER A 222 8.44 -6.11 -10.46
C SER A 222 7.34 -6.05 -11.51
N VAL A 223 6.12 -5.66 -11.11
CA VAL A 223 5.00 -5.46 -12.06
C VAL A 223 5.38 -4.43 -13.12
N LYS A 224 5.94 -3.28 -12.73
CA LYS A 224 6.38 -2.24 -13.68
C LYS A 224 7.41 -2.77 -14.68
N ARG A 225 8.40 -3.55 -14.25
CA ARG A 225 9.40 -4.15 -15.15
C ARG A 225 8.77 -5.18 -16.08
N TYR A 226 7.88 -6.03 -15.56
CA TYR A 226 7.16 -6.99 -16.38
C TYR A 226 6.38 -6.35 -17.53
N VAL A 227 5.68 -5.24 -17.27
CA VAL A 227 4.91 -4.53 -18.29
C VAL A 227 5.75 -3.54 -19.12
N GLY A 228 7.02 -3.33 -18.77
CA GLY A 228 7.94 -2.46 -19.51
C GLY A 228 7.77 -0.96 -19.24
N ILE A 229 7.19 -0.59 -18.10
CA ILE A 229 7.01 0.80 -17.69
C ILE A 229 7.94 1.14 -16.51
N LYS A 230 8.09 2.43 -16.23
CA LYS A 230 8.84 2.93 -15.08
C LYS A 230 7.91 3.37 -13.94
N ASP A 231 6.89 4.12 -14.25
CA ASP A 231 5.89 4.64 -13.31
C ASP A 231 4.51 4.18 -13.79
N TYR A 232 3.57 3.92 -12.87
CA TYR A 232 2.22 3.47 -13.22
C TYR A 232 1.42 4.51 -14.00
N SER A 233 1.62 5.79 -13.67
CA SER A 233 1.00 6.92 -14.38
C SER A 233 1.78 8.21 -14.15
N ASN A 234 1.29 9.32 -14.72
CA ASN A 234 1.77 10.67 -14.44
C ASN A 234 0.68 11.50 -13.73
N LEU A 235 -0.18 10.86 -12.95
CA LEU A 235 -1.31 11.52 -12.28
C LEU A 235 -0.82 12.59 -11.29
N ILE A 236 0.28 12.32 -10.59
CA ILE A 236 0.90 13.28 -9.69
C ILE A 236 2.12 13.88 -10.39
N PRO A 237 2.07 15.16 -10.81
CA PRO A 237 3.14 15.79 -11.58
C PRO A 237 4.49 15.71 -10.87
N GLY A 238 5.47 15.06 -11.51
CA GLY A 238 6.82 14.88 -10.97
C GLY A 238 6.97 13.79 -9.91
N HIS A 239 5.87 13.09 -9.55
CA HIS A 239 5.88 12.02 -8.54
C HIS A 239 5.33 10.67 -9.05
N GLY A 240 4.87 10.58 -10.32
CA GLY A 240 4.30 9.36 -10.87
C GLY A 240 2.83 9.15 -10.52
N GLY A 241 2.41 7.92 -10.33
CA GLY A 241 1.06 7.53 -9.98
C GLY A 241 0.78 7.44 -8.48
N ILE A 242 -0.47 7.16 -8.15
CA ILE A 242 -0.91 6.83 -6.78
C ILE A 242 -0.20 5.57 -6.29
N LEU A 243 -0.19 4.51 -7.10
CA LEU A 243 0.48 3.26 -6.73
C LEU A 243 1.99 3.44 -6.53
N ASP A 244 2.64 4.35 -7.28
CA ASP A 244 4.06 4.68 -7.09
C ASP A 244 4.36 5.37 -5.75
N ARG A 245 3.35 5.89 -5.07
CA ARG A 245 3.47 6.58 -3.76
C ARG A 245 3.02 5.74 -2.59
N PHE A 246 2.20 4.74 -2.83
CA PHE A 246 1.60 3.92 -1.79
C PHE A 246 2.11 2.46 -1.78
N ASP A 247 2.94 2.05 -2.73
CA ASP A 247 3.43 0.67 -2.87
C ASP A 247 4.00 0.08 -1.57
N SER A 248 4.88 0.79 -0.88
CA SER A 248 5.44 0.42 0.42
C SER A 248 4.39 0.51 1.54
N ILE A 249 3.53 1.54 1.49
CA ILE A 249 2.50 1.82 2.51
C ILE A 249 1.44 0.72 2.53
N LEU A 250 1.05 0.17 1.37
CA LEU A 250 0.07 -0.91 1.26
C LEU A 250 0.49 -2.15 2.06
N PHE A 251 1.74 -2.55 1.96
CA PHE A 251 2.27 -3.69 2.69
C PHE A 251 2.43 -3.39 4.19
N SER A 252 2.85 -2.17 4.53
CA SER A 252 2.89 -1.73 5.94
C SER A 252 1.48 -1.74 6.55
N GLY A 253 0.46 -1.28 5.81
CA GLY A 253 -0.94 -1.29 6.25
C GLY A 253 -1.45 -2.70 6.58
N LEU A 254 -1.19 -3.65 5.67
CA LEU A 254 -1.50 -5.06 5.88
C LEU A 254 -0.86 -5.58 7.18
N ILE A 255 0.44 -5.38 7.33
CA ILE A 255 1.21 -5.91 8.47
C ILE A 255 0.75 -5.30 9.78
N VAL A 256 0.57 -3.98 9.85
CA VAL A 256 0.09 -3.31 11.06
C VAL A 256 -1.30 -3.83 11.45
N PHE A 257 -2.22 -3.96 10.49
CA PHE A 257 -3.56 -4.47 10.75
C PHE A 257 -3.54 -5.89 11.30
N TYR A 258 -2.79 -6.81 10.67
CA TYR A 258 -2.72 -8.20 11.10
C TYR A 258 -2.05 -8.33 12.48
N TYR A 259 -0.97 -7.60 12.71
CA TYR A 259 -0.30 -7.60 14.00
C TYR A 259 -1.24 -7.13 15.13
N LEU A 260 -1.91 -6.00 14.93
CA LEU A 260 -2.87 -5.46 15.90
C LEU A 260 -4.10 -6.35 16.11
N THR A 261 -4.49 -7.13 15.10
CA THR A 261 -5.69 -7.96 15.17
C THR A 261 -5.42 -9.32 15.83
N PHE A 262 -4.26 -9.92 15.57
CA PHE A 262 -4.00 -11.31 15.96
C PHE A 262 -2.95 -11.45 17.08
N ILE A 263 -2.12 -10.43 17.30
CA ILE A 263 -1.02 -10.49 18.27
C ILE A 263 -1.29 -9.59 19.47
N VAL A 264 -1.71 -8.33 19.23
CA VAL A 264 -2.09 -7.40 20.30
C VAL A 264 -3.56 -7.63 20.61
N ARG A 265 -3.84 -8.41 21.67
CA ARG A 265 -5.19 -8.67 22.18
C ARG A 265 -5.50 -7.77 23.36
#